data_c67c7895344dfddc682ea7afe564228b
#
_entry.id   c67c7895344dfddc682ea7afe564228b
#
_cell.length_a   1.000
_cell.length_b   1.000
_cell.length_c   1.000
_cell.angle_alpha   90.00
_cell.angle_beta   90.00
_cell.angle_gamma   90.00
#
_symmetry.space_group_name_H-M   'P 1'
#
loop_
_entity.id
_entity.type
_entity.pdbx_description
1 polymer ?
#
loop_
_entity_poly.entity_id
_entity_poly.type
_entity_poly.pdbx_seq_one_letter_code
_entity_poly.pdbx_strand_id
1 'polypeptide(L)'
;LQLSLKQFEHGKLFHILLEVYSLSAVINIIQAEMSSDAKMDNENSISKKATVSKSFAMNIFRGQIQVEQVFPFPQVLNDESKATLDLLVEPTEKFFREVNDADRNDTLAMIEQSRFDQLRELGAFGLQVPTELGGLGLSNTEYARLVEIVGAHDLGVAIMLGAHQSIGFKAILLYGNENQKRMYLPDLASGKKIAAFCLTEPSSGSDANASFALLQKLSIKSYASKSADGKHYILNGNKIWISNGGFADVFTVFAKTSVQAKDGTVKDKVSAFIVERDFQGVTSGPPESKMGIKASNTAEVHFSDVKVPVQNLIGREGEGFKIAMNVLNNGRFGMAAAMSGTMKYCIGKAVEHAKNRTQFGRALIDFGGIREKIASMILRQYVTESMAYMISGIMDKGLTEFQVEAAISKIYSS
;
A
#
# COMPACT_ATOMS: atom_id res chain seq x y z
N LEU A 1 6.10 -32.98 14.70
CA LEU A 1 6.23 -31.54 14.97
C LEU A 1 4.88 -30.84 14.69
N GLN A 2 3.85 -31.21 15.47
CA GLN A 2 2.68 -30.35 15.70
C GLN A 2 3.05 -29.36 16.80
N LEU A 3 3.91 -28.42 16.51
CA LEU A 3 3.96 -27.19 17.27
C LEU A 3 2.83 -26.33 16.68
N SER A 4 1.72 -26.32 17.40
CA SER A 4 0.62 -25.40 17.13
C SER A 4 1.19 -23.99 17.12
N LEU A 5 0.93 -23.24 16.08
CA LEU A 5 1.28 -21.82 15.95
C LEU A 5 0.73 -20.94 17.11
N LYS A 6 -0.09 -21.52 17.99
CA LYS A 6 -0.61 -20.88 19.21
C LYS A 6 0.40 -20.78 20.38
N GLN A 7 1.59 -21.37 20.29
CA GLN A 7 2.59 -21.35 21.39
C GLN A 7 3.83 -20.47 21.11
N PHE A 8 3.87 -19.80 19.95
CA PHE A 8 4.88 -18.75 19.77
C PHE A 8 4.32 -17.44 20.33
N GLU A 9 4.40 -17.29 21.65
CA GLU A 9 4.39 -15.96 22.27
C GLU A 9 5.48 -15.13 21.61
N HIS A 10 5.09 -14.02 20.98
CA HIS A 10 5.95 -13.11 20.21
C HIS A 10 7.25 -12.67 20.94
N GLY A 11 7.35 -12.90 22.25
CA GLY A 11 8.53 -12.59 23.06
C GLY A 11 9.69 -13.60 22.99
N LYS A 12 9.43 -14.88 22.76
CA LYS A 12 10.51 -15.92 22.88
C LYS A 12 11.38 -16.03 21.62
N LEU A 13 10.83 -15.83 20.44
CA LEU A 13 11.63 -15.87 19.20
C LEU A 13 12.52 -14.62 19.09
N PHE A 14 12.04 -13.49 19.59
CA PHE A 14 12.81 -12.25 19.68
C PHE A 14 13.98 -12.36 20.68
N HIS A 15 13.80 -13.09 21.78
CA HIS A 15 14.87 -13.40 22.73
C HIS A 15 15.96 -14.28 22.11
N ILE A 16 15.59 -15.30 21.31
CA ILE A 16 16.54 -16.16 20.61
C ILE A 16 17.31 -15.39 19.53
N LEU A 17 16.68 -14.46 18.81
CA LEU A 17 17.35 -13.58 17.83
C LEU A 17 18.27 -12.57 18.51
N LEU A 18 17.93 -12.10 19.70
CA LEU A 18 18.82 -11.25 20.53
C LEU A 18 20.01 -12.02 21.08
N GLU A 19 19.89 -13.32 21.36
CA GLU A 19 21.00 -14.16 21.83
C GLU A 19 21.93 -14.60 20.68
N VAL A 20 21.39 -14.81 19.45
CA VAL A 20 22.18 -15.29 18.30
C VAL A 20 22.89 -14.13 17.57
N TYR A 21 22.29 -12.95 17.55
CA TYR A 21 22.93 -11.72 17.07
C TYR A 21 22.82 -10.71 18.19
N SER A 22 23.81 -10.73 19.08
CA SER A 22 23.85 -9.79 20.20
C SER A 22 23.67 -8.37 19.69
N LEU A 23 22.41 -7.87 19.75
CA LEU A 23 22.08 -6.47 19.47
C LEU A 23 23.01 -5.55 20.31
N SER A 24 23.44 -6.04 21.48
CA SER A 24 24.47 -5.41 22.30
C SER A 24 25.83 -5.35 21.61
N ALA A 25 26.23 -6.35 20.80
CA ALA A 25 27.47 -6.29 20.04
C ALA A 25 27.35 -5.31 18.86
N VAL A 26 26.20 -5.27 18.16
CA VAL A 26 25.93 -4.28 17.11
C VAL A 26 25.84 -2.88 17.70
N ILE A 27 25.14 -2.70 18.82
CA ILE A 27 25.05 -1.42 19.54
C ILE A 27 26.44 -0.99 20.05
N ASN A 28 27.25 -1.91 20.58
CA ASN A 28 28.60 -1.61 21.05
C ASN A 28 29.56 -1.28 19.89
N ILE A 29 29.44 -1.93 18.75
CA ILE A 29 30.20 -1.60 17.54
C ILE A 29 29.81 -0.20 17.03
N ILE A 30 28.51 0.09 16.92
CA ILE A 30 28.01 1.40 16.50
C ILE A 30 28.44 2.50 17.52
N GLN A 31 28.38 2.23 18.82
CA GLN A 31 28.83 3.16 19.85
C GLN A 31 30.35 3.35 19.84
N ALA A 32 31.12 2.32 19.55
CA ALA A 32 32.58 2.41 19.44
C ALA A 32 33.02 3.21 18.20
N GLU A 33 32.39 3.02 17.06
CA GLU A 33 32.64 3.80 15.85
C GLU A 33 32.22 5.27 16.03
N MET A 34 31.04 5.52 16.63
CA MET A 34 30.59 6.90 16.94
C MET A 34 31.49 7.63 17.95
N SER A 35 32.15 6.91 18.85
CA SER A 35 33.08 7.51 19.81
C SER A 35 34.46 7.83 19.23
N SER A 36 34.85 7.18 18.13
CA SER A 36 36.11 7.48 17.41
C SER A 36 36.00 8.73 16.53
N ASP A 37 34.83 8.98 15.94
CA ASP A 37 34.58 10.15 15.08
C ASP A 37 34.29 11.43 15.87
N ALA A 38 33.85 11.31 17.15
CA ALA A 38 33.56 12.45 18.01
C ALA A 38 34.82 13.20 18.57
N LYS A 39 36.00 12.77 18.20
CA LYS A 39 37.26 13.41 18.65
C LYS A 39 37.90 14.36 17.63
N MET A 40 37.29 14.54 16.44
CA MET A 40 37.94 15.30 15.37
C MET A 40 37.27 16.62 14.96
N ASP A 41 36.14 17.04 15.52
CA ASP A 41 35.55 18.34 15.19
C ASP A 41 35.01 19.07 16.42
N ASN A 42 35.91 19.75 17.10
CA ASN A 42 35.56 20.81 18.02
C ASN A 42 36.13 22.12 17.48
N GLU A 43 35.29 22.88 16.77
CA GLU A 43 35.18 24.34 16.81
C GLU A 43 34.30 24.86 15.67
N ASN A 44 33.23 25.58 16.08
CA ASN A 44 32.39 26.44 15.24
C ASN A 44 31.31 25.78 14.34
N SER A 45 30.23 25.30 14.93
CA SER A 45 28.92 25.47 14.34
C SER A 45 27.83 25.57 15.42
N ILE A 46 27.09 26.67 15.39
CA ILE A 46 25.85 26.85 16.14
C ILE A 46 24.90 25.72 15.72
N SER A 47 24.85 24.65 16.53
CA SER A 47 23.96 23.53 16.30
C SER A 47 22.51 24.00 16.48
N LYS A 48 21.79 24.25 15.37
CA LYS A 48 20.34 24.11 15.39
C LYS A 48 20.05 22.72 15.92
N LYS A 49 19.49 22.59 17.14
CA LYS A 49 18.99 21.32 17.67
C LYS A 49 18.13 20.70 16.58
N ALA A 50 18.62 19.65 15.95
CA ALA A 50 17.86 18.90 14.95
C ALA A 50 16.60 18.41 15.66
N THR A 51 15.44 18.88 15.23
CA THR A 51 14.15 18.43 15.77
C THR A 51 14.05 16.92 15.57
N VAL A 52 13.83 16.19 16.66
CA VAL A 52 13.65 14.72 16.62
C VAL A 52 12.46 14.40 15.72
N SER A 53 12.67 13.53 14.74
CA SER A 53 11.59 13.06 13.85
C SER A 53 10.64 12.14 14.61
N LYS A 54 9.38 12.10 14.21
CA LYS A 54 8.42 11.10 14.67
C LYS A 54 8.61 9.73 13.98
N SER A 55 9.43 9.64 12.93
CA SER A 55 9.80 8.40 12.25
C SER A 55 11.02 7.77 12.96
N PHE A 56 10.86 6.53 13.39
CA PHE A 56 11.93 5.74 14.00
C PHE A 56 13.09 5.48 13.02
N ALA A 57 12.76 5.07 11.78
CA ALA A 57 13.75 4.80 10.75
C ALA A 57 14.57 6.07 10.40
N MET A 58 13.92 7.23 10.32
CA MET A 58 14.60 8.49 10.06
C MET A 58 15.55 8.86 11.22
N ASN A 59 15.15 8.60 12.46
CA ASN A 59 15.99 8.87 13.62
C ASN A 59 17.21 7.94 13.65
N ILE A 60 17.04 6.64 13.36
CA ILE A 60 18.17 5.70 13.19
C ILE A 60 19.14 6.21 12.12
N PHE A 61 18.62 6.59 10.96
CA PHE A 61 19.43 7.12 9.87
C PHE A 61 20.24 8.37 10.26
N ARG A 62 19.72 9.16 11.20
CA ARG A 62 20.42 10.34 11.77
C ARG A 62 21.31 10.01 12.96
N GLY A 63 21.51 8.73 13.28
CA GLY A 63 22.28 8.31 14.45
C GLY A 63 21.56 8.50 15.79
N GLN A 64 20.24 8.69 15.78
CA GLN A 64 19.42 8.89 16.99
C GLN A 64 18.51 7.67 17.17
N ILE A 65 18.71 6.90 18.24
CA ILE A 65 17.88 5.74 18.55
C ILE A 65 16.82 6.16 19.55
N GLN A 66 15.54 6.12 19.10
CA GLN A 66 14.35 6.43 19.89
C GLN A 66 13.52 5.15 20.07
N VAL A 67 13.95 4.30 21.00
CA VAL A 67 13.38 2.95 21.21
C VAL A 67 11.90 3.01 21.55
N GLU A 68 11.47 4.03 22.28
CA GLU A 68 10.08 4.26 22.71
C GLU A 68 9.11 4.51 21.54
N GLN A 69 9.61 4.82 20.35
CA GLN A 69 8.76 4.95 19.15
C GLN A 69 8.24 3.60 18.64
N VAL A 70 8.94 2.52 18.93
CA VAL A 70 8.62 1.17 18.44
C VAL A 70 8.39 0.15 19.54
N PHE A 71 8.88 0.40 20.76
CA PHE A 71 8.69 -0.47 21.91
C PHE A 71 7.97 0.27 23.07
N PRO A 72 7.00 -0.40 23.71
CA PRO A 72 6.48 -1.73 23.37
C PRO A 72 5.83 -1.76 21.98
N PHE A 73 5.83 -2.95 21.35
CA PHE A 73 5.19 -3.17 20.05
C PHE A 73 3.73 -2.66 20.09
N PRO A 74 3.23 -1.96 19.06
CA PRO A 74 1.92 -1.34 19.11
C PRO A 74 0.79 -2.36 19.37
N GLN A 75 0.08 -2.20 20.47
CA GLN A 75 -1.16 -2.91 20.75
C GLN A 75 -2.28 -1.88 20.67
N VAL A 76 -2.99 -1.87 19.53
CA VAL A 76 -3.99 -0.84 19.21
C VAL A 76 -5.42 -1.37 19.18
N LEU A 77 -5.60 -2.70 19.10
CA LEU A 77 -6.91 -3.34 19.14
C LEU A 77 -7.34 -3.54 20.59
N ASN A 78 -8.47 -2.96 20.97
CA ASN A 78 -9.17 -3.27 22.21
C ASN A 78 -10.01 -4.55 22.05
N ASP A 79 -10.70 -4.98 23.09
CA ASP A 79 -11.48 -6.23 23.07
C ASP A 79 -12.65 -6.17 22.09
N GLU A 80 -13.30 -5.01 21.94
CA GLU A 80 -14.38 -4.78 20.99
C GLU A 80 -13.89 -4.86 19.54
N SER A 81 -12.79 -4.17 19.21
CA SER A 81 -12.16 -4.23 17.89
C SER A 81 -11.69 -5.64 17.54
N LYS A 82 -11.15 -6.38 18.52
CA LYS A 82 -10.77 -7.79 18.31
C LYS A 82 -11.99 -8.65 18.01
N ALA A 83 -13.07 -8.53 18.80
CA ALA A 83 -14.29 -9.27 18.58
C ALA A 83 -14.90 -8.97 17.21
N THR A 84 -14.91 -7.70 16.81
CA THR A 84 -15.37 -7.27 15.48
C THR A 84 -14.51 -7.87 14.37
N LEU A 85 -13.19 -7.83 14.53
CA LEU A 85 -12.25 -8.41 13.57
C LEU A 85 -12.43 -9.93 13.44
N ASP A 86 -12.59 -10.66 14.56
CA ASP A 86 -12.80 -12.11 14.56
C ASP A 86 -14.09 -12.50 13.81
N LEU A 87 -15.14 -11.68 13.88
CA LEU A 87 -16.38 -11.87 13.10
C LEU A 87 -16.16 -11.71 11.58
N LEU A 88 -15.16 -10.96 11.15
CA LEU A 88 -14.82 -10.76 9.73
C LEU A 88 -13.78 -11.76 9.21
N VAL A 89 -12.87 -12.20 10.07
CA VAL A 89 -11.79 -13.12 9.71
C VAL A 89 -12.32 -14.45 9.21
N GLU A 90 -13.19 -15.11 9.98
CA GLU A 90 -13.68 -16.45 9.62
C GLU A 90 -14.47 -16.51 8.31
N PRO A 91 -15.46 -15.61 8.04
CA PRO A 91 -16.13 -15.57 6.75
C PRO A 91 -15.19 -15.28 5.59
N THR A 92 -14.20 -14.39 5.78
CA THR A 92 -13.20 -14.05 4.77
C THR A 92 -12.32 -15.27 4.45
N GLU A 93 -11.76 -15.94 5.46
CA GLU A 93 -10.96 -17.16 5.27
C GLU A 93 -11.78 -18.27 4.60
N LYS A 94 -13.03 -18.45 5.02
CA LYS A 94 -13.94 -19.45 4.44
C LYS A 94 -14.21 -19.18 2.96
N PHE A 95 -14.52 -17.91 2.60
CA PHE A 95 -14.74 -17.54 1.21
C PHE A 95 -13.51 -17.84 0.34
N PHE A 96 -12.32 -17.42 0.77
CA PHE A 96 -11.11 -17.62 -0.02
C PHE A 96 -10.66 -19.09 -0.07
N ARG A 97 -10.95 -19.90 0.93
CA ARG A 97 -10.62 -21.33 0.97
C ARG A 97 -11.59 -22.20 0.17
N GLU A 98 -12.90 -21.90 0.22
CA GLU A 98 -13.95 -22.79 -0.26
C GLU A 98 -14.65 -22.32 -1.53
N VAL A 99 -14.60 -21.01 -1.81
CA VAL A 99 -15.36 -20.38 -2.90
C VAL A 99 -14.48 -19.75 -3.97
N ASN A 100 -13.43 -19.03 -3.55
CA ASN A 100 -12.50 -18.41 -4.51
C ASN A 100 -11.58 -19.48 -5.11
N ASP A 101 -11.33 -19.37 -6.42
CA ASP A 101 -10.40 -20.23 -7.15
C ASP A 101 -9.35 -19.35 -7.83
N ALA A 102 -8.19 -19.23 -7.18
CA ALA A 102 -7.10 -18.36 -7.63
C ALA A 102 -6.51 -18.83 -8.97
N ASP A 103 -6.40 -20.15 -9.20
CA ASP A 103 -5.89 -20.71 -10.45
C ASP A 103 -6.84 -20.42 -11.62
N ARG A 104 -8.14 -20.53 -11.38
CA ARG A 104 -9.16 -20.16 -12.35
C ARG A 104 -9.15 -18.66 -12.65
N ASN A 105 -9.07 -17.82 -11.64
CA ASN A 105 -8.99 -16.37 -11.78
C ASN A 105 -7.75 -15.96 -12.60
N ASP A 106 -6.60 -16.57 -12.35
CA ASP A 106 -5.36 -16.29 -13.12
C ASP A 106 -5.47 -16.81 -14.55
N THR A 107 -6.07 -18.00 -14.77
CA THR A 107 -6.28 -18.58 -16.10
C THR A 107 -7.23 -17.73 -16.94
N LEU A 108 -8.34 -17.27 -16.36
CA LEU A 108 -9.32 -16.39 -17.04
C LEU A 108 -8.81 -14.96 -17.18
N ALA A 109 -7.76 -14.58 -16.45
CA ALA A 109 -7.26 -13.21 -16.30
C ALA A 109 -8.36 -12.21 -15.87
N MET A 110 -9.32 -12.67 -15.07
CA MET A 110 -10.44 -11.88 -14.54
C MET A 110 -11.05 -12.56 -13.32
N ILE A 111 -11.79 -11.79 -12.55
CA ILE A 111 -12.64 -12.28 -11.46
C ILE A 111 -14.07 -12.43 -12.03
N GLU A 112 -14.68 -13.60 -11.92
CA GLU A 112 -16.04 -13.83 -12.41
C GLU A 112 -17.05 -12.98 -11.63
N GLN A 113 -18.10 -12.52 -12.30
CA GLN A 113 -19.09 -11.61 -11.70
C GLN A 113 -19.71 -12.16 -10.41
N SER A 114 -20.01 -13.47 -10.37
CA SER A 114 -20.55 -14.11 -9.17
C SER A 114 -19.60 -14.03 -7.95
N ARG A 115 -18.29 -14.06 -8.18
CA ARG A 115 -17.27 -13.87 -7.11
C ARG A 115 -17.17 -12.41 -6.70
N PHE A 116 -17.31 -11.51 -7.66
CA PHE A 116 -17.38 -10.09 -7.40
C PHE A 116 -18.56 -9.73 -6.49
N ASP A 117 -19.74 -10.34 -6.76
CA ASP A 117 -20.95 -10.12 -5.95
C ASP A 117 -20.78 -10.65 -4.52
N GLN A 118 -20.17 -11.83 -4.36
CA GLN A 118 -19.86 -12.37 -3.05
C GLN A 118 -18.82 -11.54 -2.27
N LEU A 119 -17.83 -10.93 -2.95
CA LEU A 119 -16.91 -9.98 -2.32
C LEU A 119 -17.64 -8.71 -1.86
N ARG A 120 -18.69 -8.27 -2.58
CA ARG A 120 -19.56 -7.17 -2.15
C ARG A 120 -20.32 -7.53 -0.87
N GLU A 121 -20.90 -8.72 -0.83
CA GLU A 121 -21.60 -9.23 0.36
C GLU A 121 -20.71 -9.33 1.59
N LEU A 122 -19.41 -9.66 1.41
CA LEU A 122 -18.40 -9.63 2.47
C LEU A 122 -17.98 -8.22 2.91
N GLY A 123 -18.44 -7.17 2.24
CA GLY A 123 -18.00 -5.79 2.51
C GLY A 123 -16.55 -5.51 2.13
N ALA A 124 -15.95 -6.33 1.26
CA ALA A 124 -14.52 -6.29 0.93
C ALA A 124 -14.04 -5.00 0.25
N PHE A 125 -14.94 -4.16 -0.26
CA PHE A 125 -14.62 -2.96 -1.03
C PHE A 125 -14.48 -1.69 -0.18
N GLY A 126 -15.05 -1.66 1.04
CA GLY A 126 -15.13 -0.46 1.89
C GLY A 126 -14.57 -0.64 3.28
N LEU A 127 -13.52 -1.43 3.47
CA LEU A 127 -13.02 -1.82 4.79
C LEU A 127 -12.71 -0.61 5.69
N GLN A 128 -12.09 0.44 5.15
CA GLN A 128 -11.68 1.63 5.91
C GLN A 128 -12.57 2.86 5.68
N VAL A 129 -13.64 2.75 4.90
CA VAL A 129 -14.61 3.83 4.73
C VAL A 129 -15.45 3.92 6.00
N PRO A 130 -15.70 5.13 6.54
CA PRO A 130 -16.56 5.33 7.71
C PRO A 130 -17.95 4.70 7.53
N THR A 131 -18.51 4.19 8.63
CA THR A 131 -19.81 3.49 8.62
C THR A 131 -20.96 4.38 8.15
N GLU A 132 -20.93 5.67 8.47
CA GLU A 132 -21.91 6.66 7.99
C GLU A 132 -21.85 6.90 6.46
N LEU A 133 -20.81 6.43 5.81
CA LEU A 133 -20.63 6.45 4.34
C LEU A 133 -20.72 5.05 3.72
N GLY A 134 -21.23 4.08 4.48
CA GLY A 134 -21.51 2.72 3.98
C GLY A 134 -20.33 1.75 4.02
N GLY A 135 -19.24 2.09 4.68
CA GLY A 135 -18.09 1.21 4.88
C GLY A 135 -18.11 0.47 6.21
N LEU A 136 -17.03 -0.25 6.52
CA LEU A 136 -16.87 -0.99 7.79
C LEU A 136 -16.13 -0.18 8.88
N GLY A 137 -15.53 0.96 8.55
CA GLY A 137 -14.84 1.85 9.50
C GLY A 137 -13.60 1.24 10.17
N LEU A 138 -12.98 0.21 9.56
CA LEU A 138 -11.86 -0.52 10.16
C LEU A 138 -10.60 0.34 10.28
N SER A 139 -9.85 0.11 11.34
CA SER A 139 -8.51 0.64 11.56
C SER A 139 -7.49 0.07 10.55
N ASN A 140 -6.28 0.62 10.52
CA ASN A 140 -5.21 0.10 9.66
C ASN A 140 -4.77 -1.31 10.05
N THR A 141 -4.78 -1.62 11.36
CA THR A 141 -4.40 -2.94 11.87
C THR A 141 -5.43 -4.01 11.52
N GLU A 142 -6.73 -3.70 11.63
CA GLU A 142 -7.81 -4.59 11.20
C GLU A 142 -7.77 -4.80 9.68
N TYR A 143 -7.58 -3.73 8.92
CA TYR A 143 -7.38 -3.80 7.47
C TYR A 143 -6.19 -4.69 7.10
N ALA A 144 -5.05 -4.54 7.76
CA ALA A 144 -3.85 -5.35 7.52
C ALA A 144 -4.15 -6.85 7.70
N ARG A 145 -4.92 -7.22 8.73
CA ARG A 145 -5.27 -8.62 8.99
C ARG A 145 -6.13 -9.22 7.87
N LEU A 146 -7.13 -8.51 7.39
CA LEU A 146 -7.98 -9.00 6.30
C LEU A 146 -7.22 -9.08 4.98
N VAL A 147 -6.38 -8.10 4.67
CA VAL A 147 -5.54 -8.10 3.47
C VAL A 147 -4.51 -9.24 3.50
N GLU A 148 -3.97 -9.58 4.67
CA GLU A 148 -3.08 -10.73 4.85
C GLU A 148 -3.78 -12.04 4.47
N ILE A 149 -5.04 -12.24 4.87
CA ILE A 149 -5.84 -13.41 4.52
C ILE A 149 -6.04 -13.48 3.00
N VAL A 150 -6.47 -12.38 2.38
CA VAL A 150 -6.67 -12.33 0.93
C VAL A 150 -5.37 -12.65 0.19
N GLY A 151 -4.25 -12.06 0.61
CA GLY A 151 -2.93 -12.29 0.02
C GLY A 151 -2.42 -13.74 0.19
N ALA A 152 -2.85 -14.44 1.25
CA ALA A 152 -2.52 -15.85 1.45
C ALA A 152 -3.20 -16.78 0.43
N HIS A 153 -4.34 -16.38 -0.10
CA HIS A 153 -5.16 -17.20 -0.99
C HIS A 153 -5.12 -16.75 -2.45
N ASP A 154 -5.25 -15.45 -2.71
CA ASP A 154 -5.29 -14.90 -4.08
C ASP A 154 -4.72 -13.47 -4.13
N LEU A 155 -3.46 -13.38 -4.55
CA LEU A 155 -2.80 -12.09 -4.68
C LEU A 155 -3.41 -11.23 -5.80
N GLY A 156 -3.97 -11.82 -6.84
CA GLY A 156 -4.65 -11.11 -7.92
C GLY A 156 -5.87 -10.35 -7.41
N VAL A 157 -6.70 -10.99 -6.60
CA VAL A 157 -7.84 -10.36 -5.91
C VAL A 157 -7.36 -9.33 -4.89
N ALA A 158 -6.29 -9.62 -4.12
CA ALA A 158 -5.72 -8.67 -3.16
C ALA A 158 -5.28 -7.36 -3.84
N ILE A 159 -4.64 -7.45 -5.01
CA ILE A 159 -4.23 -6.27 -5.79
C ILE A 159 -5.43 -5.51 -6.34
N MET A 160 -6.45 -6.18 -6.86
CA MET A 160 -7.69 -5.55 -7.35
C MET A 160 -8.37 -4.75 -6.24
N LEU A 161 -8.60 -5.36 -5.07
CA LEU A 161 -9.19 -4.70 -3.91
C LEU A 161 -8.29 -3.59 -3.36
N GLY A 162 -6.97 -3.82 -3.30
CA GLY A 162 -6.00 -2.83 -2.86
C GLY A 162 -5.94 -1.62 -3.79
N ALA A 163 -5.92 -1.82 -5.10
CA ALA A 163 -5.95 -0.74 -6.09
C ALA A 163 -7.23 0.12 -5.97
N HIS A 164 -8.34 -0.50 -5.64
CA HIS A 164 -9.62 0.18 -5.41
C HIS A 164 -9.58 1.03 -4.13
N GLN A 165 -9.32 0.43 -2.96
CA GLN A 165 -9.53 1.10 -1.68
C GLN A 165 -8.27 1.72 -1.07
N SER A 166 -7.08 1.17 -1.32
CA SER A 166 -5.85 1.71 -0.74
C SER A 166 -5.29 2.90 -1.51
N ILE A 167 -5.55 3.00 -2.81
CA ILE A 167 -5.08 4.11 -3.64
C ILE A 167 -6.18 4.73 -4.50
N GLY A 168 -7.09 3.94 -5.09
CA GLY A 168 -8.10 4.38 -6.06
C GLY A 168 -8.97 5.51 -5.53
N PHE A 169 -9.73 5.27 -4.49
CA PHE A 169 -10.54 6.30 -3.85
C PHE A 169 -9.92 6.91 -2.59
N LYS A 170 -8.72 6.46 -2.18
CA LYS A 170 -8.08 6.94 -0.94
C LYS A 170 -7.86 8.46 -0.94
N ALA A 171 -7.62 9.06 -2.11
CA ALA A 171 -7.52 10.51 -2.25
C ALA A 171 -8.85 11.21 -1.88
N ILE A 172 -10.00 10.64 -2.28
CA ILE A 172 -11.31 11.17 -1.93
C ILE A 172 -11.54 11.06 -0.42
N LEU A 173 -11.22 9.90 0.16
CA LEU A 173 -11.37 9.64 1.59
C LEU A 173 -10.54 10.61 2.44
N LEU A 174 -9.26 10.87 2.07
CA LEU A 174 -8.33 11.66 2.86
C LEU A 174 -8.42 13.18 2.58
N TYR A 175 -8.73 13.58 1.35
CA TYR A 175 -8.62 14.98 0.89
C TYR A 175 -9.88 15.53 0.25
N GLY A 176 -10.88 14.66 -0.02
CA GLY A 176 -12.19 15.09 -0.52
C GLY A 176 -12.92 15.96 0.49
N ASN A 177 -13.67 16.94 -0.02
CA ASN A 177 -14.63 17.66 0.81
C ASN A 177 -15.85 16.78 1.11
N GLU A 178 -16.71 17.22 2.05
CA GLU A 178 -17.85 16.41 2.51
C GLU A 178 -18.84 16.08 1.37
N ASN A 179 -19.02 16.98 0.40
CA ASN A 179 -19.88 16.71 -0.75
C ASN A 179 -19.28 15.61 -1.65
N GLN A 180 -17.97 15.66 -1.92
CA GLN A 180 -17.26 14.63 -2.67
C GLN A 180 -17.32 13.28 -1.96
N LYS A 181 -17.08 13.24 -0.65
CA LYS A 181 -17.16 12.01 0.12
C LYS A 181 -18.56 11.39 0.08
N ARG A 182 -19.59 12.19 0.34
CA ARG A 182 -20.99 11.73 0.30
C ARG A 182 -21.45 11.30 -1.09
N MET A 183 -20.93 11.92 -2.14
CA MET A 183 -21.31 11.60 -3.51
C MET A 183 -20.65 10.29 -3.98
N TYR A 184 -19.40 10.04 -3.64
CA TYR A 184 -18.63 8.96 -4.24
C TYR A 184 -18.42 7.75 -3.31
N LEU A 185 -18.17 7.96 -2.00
CA LEU A 185 -17.75 6.87 -1.13
C LEU A 185 -18.81 5.79 -0.89
N PRO A 186 -20.12 6.05 -0.81
CA PRO A 186 -21.11 4.99 -0.61
C PRO A 186 -21.12 3.94 -1.74
N ASP A 187 -21.13 4.38 -2.99
CA ASP A 187 -21.10 3.48 -4.14
C ASP A 187 -19.75 2.74 -4.27
N LEU A 188 -18.66 3.39 -3.86
CA LEU A 188 -17.32 2.80 -3.85
C LEU A 188 -17.16 1.80 -2.68
N ALA A 189 -17.65 2.13 -1.50
CA ALA A 189 -17.57 1.25 -0.32
C ALA A 189 -18.38 -0.03 -0.49
N SER A 190 -19.55 0.05 -1.15
CA SER A 190 -20.35 -1.12 -1.48
C SER A 190 -19.81 -1.96 -2.65
N GLY A 191 -18.79 -1.47 -3.37
CA GLY A 191 -18.28 -2.09 -4.59
C GLY A 191 -19.24 -1.98 -5.79
N LYS A 192 -20.30 -1.18 -5.70
CA LYS A 192 -21.19 -0.88 -6.84
C LYS A 192 -20.43 -0.11 -7.92
N LYS A 193 -19.53 0.80 -7.52
CA LYS A 193 -18.54 1.45 -8.39
C LYS A 193 -17.12 1.06 -7.99
N ILE A 194 -16.25 0.94 -8.95
CA ILE A 194 -14.83 0.60 -8.73
C ILE A 194 -13.97 1.81 -9.02
N ALA A 195 -12.93 2.02 -8.19
CA ALA A 195 -11.98 3.10 -8.35
C ALA A 195 -10.64 2.62 -8.91
N ALA A 196 -9.95 3.55 -9.61
CA ALA A 196 -8.58 3.40 -10.06
C ALA A 196 -7.75 4.67 -9.82
N PHE A 197 -6.42 4.51 -9.75
CA PHE A 197 -5.46 5.57 -9.46
C PHE A 197 -4.60 5.85 -10.69
N CYS A 198 -4.79 7.01 -11.32
CA CYS A 198 -4.23 7.37 -12.61
C CYS A 198 -3.07 8.39 -12.45
N LEU A 199 -1.89 7.91 -12.05
CA LEU A 199 -0.69 8.74 -11.91
C LEU A 199 0.31 8.49 -13.04
N THR A 200 0.69 7.22 -13.28
CA THR A 200 1.77 6.80 -14.17
C THR A 200 1.47 7.07 -15.64
N GLU A 201 2.46 7.58 -16.35
CA GLU A 201 2.40 7.87 -17.78
C GLU A 201 3.56 7.19 -18.54
N PRO A 202 3.49 7.04 -19.87
CA PRO A 202 4.59 6.46 -20.65
C PRO A 202 5.95 7.13 -20.42
N SER A 203 5.96 8.43 -20.13
CA SER A 203 7.18 9.22 -19.89
C SER A 203 7.48 9.47 -18.41
N SER A 204 6.63 9.02 -17.47
CA SER A 204 6.71 9.40 -16.05
C SER A 204 6.20 8.29 -15.16
N GLY A 205 7.12 7.60 -14.50
CA GLY A 205 6.83 6.56 -13.51
C GLY A 205 7.34 6.98 -12.12
N SER A 206 8.53 6.51 -11.73
CA SER A 206 9.13 6.82 -10.42
C SER A 206 9.41 8.31 -10.23
N ASP A 207 9.81 9.02 -11.29
CA ASP A 207 9.98 10.47 -11.29
C ASP A 207 8.73 11.16 -11.82
N ALA A 208 7.68 11.22 -11.03
CA ALA A 208 6.43 11.86 -11.38
C ALA A 208 6.47 13.41 -11.25
N ASN A 209 7.50 13.97 -10.59
CA ASN A 209 7.60 15.41 -10.30
C ASN A 209 8.97 15.98 -10.62
N ALA A 210 9.52 15.69 -11.80
CA ALA A 210 10.79 16.26 -12.23
C ALA A 210 10.77 17.79 -12.16
N SER A 211 11.33 18.35 -11.07
CA SER A 211 11.36 19.79 -10.81
C SER A 211 12.55 20.50 -11.45
N PHE A 212 13.54 19.76 -11.93
CA PHE A 212 14.70 20.31 -12.65
C PHE A 212 14.33 20.61 -14.11
N ALA A 213 14.66 21.79 -14.59
CA ALA A 213 14.35 22.26 -15.95
C ALA A 213 14.84 21.30 -17.06
N LEU A 214 15.92 20.54 -16.82
CA LEU A 214 16.44 19.55 -17.75
C LEU A 214 15.60 18.25 -17.77
N LEU A 215 14.87 17.94 -16.67
CA LEU A 215 14.07 16.74 -16.48
C LEU A 215 12.56 16.96 -16.69
N GLN A 216 12.12 18.18 -17.00
CA GLN A 216 10.71 18.49 -17.30
C GLN A 216 10.13 17.63 -18.43
N LYS A 217 10.98 17.10 -19.33
CA LYS A 217 10.58 16.17 -20.39
C LYS A 217 10.12 14.81 -19.84
N LEU A 218 10.51 14.44 -18.62
CA LEU A 218 10.21 13.15 -17.97
C LEU A 218 9.06 13.24 -16.95
N SER A 219 8.55 14.45 -16.69
CA SER A 219 7.42 14.64 -15.74
C SER A 219 6.08 14.32 -16.38
N ILE A 220 5.02 14.23 -15.56
CA ILE A 220 3.62 14.11 -16.01
C ILE A 220 3.34 15.07 -17.14
N LYS A 221 2.76 14.58 -18.23
CA LYS A 221 2.39 15.34 -19.42
C LYS A 221 0.89 15.63 -19.49
N SER A 222 0.05 14.80 -18.86
CA SER A 222 -1.37 15.10 -18.75
C SER A 222 -1.58 16.50 -18.20
N TYR A 223 -2.51 17.23 -18.79
CA TYR A 223 -2.82 18.60 -18.36
C TYR A 223 -4.32 18.83 -18.27
N ALA A 224 -4.71 19.78 -17.44
CA ALA A 224 -6.08 20.22 -17.26
C ALA A 224 -6.14 21.75 -17.27
N SER A 225 -6.78 22.32 -18.27
CA SER A 225 -6.98 23.78 -18.40
C SER A 225 -8.41 24.16 -18.03
N LYS A 226 -8.60 25.29 -17.35
CA LYS A 226 -9.94 25.80 -17.07
C LYS A 226 -10.64 26.19 -18.36
N SER A 227 -11.93 25.81 -18.47
CA SER A 227 -12.82 26.27 -19.54
C SER A 227 -13.06 27.77 -19.45
N ALA A 228 -13.44 28.38 -20.55
CA ALA A 228 -13.68 29.85 -20.62
C ALA A 228 -14.78 30.34 -19.66
N ASP A 229 -15.78 29.49 -19.36
CA ASP A 229 -16.86 29.76 -18.42
C ASP A 229 -16.47 29.48 -16.95
N GLY A 230 -15.26 28.96 -16.72
CA GLY A 230 -14.73 28.62 -15.38
C GLY A 230 -15.43 27.46 -14.67
N LYS A 231 -16.36 26.73 -15.34
CA LYS A 231 -17.15 25.67 -14.70
C LYS A 231 -16.51 24.28 -14.78
N HIS A 232 -15.56 24.11 -15.70
CA HIS A 232 -14.92 22.81 -15.96
C HIS A 232 -13.41 22.96 -16.09
N TYR A 233 -12.71 21.84 -15.91
CA TYR A 233 -11.37 21.63 -16.43
C TYR A 233 -11.47 20.77 -17.69
N ILE A 234 -10.74 21.12 -18.72
CA ILE A 234 -10.59 20.31 -19.94
C ILE A 234 -9.34 19.48 -19.76
N LEU A 235 -9.53 18.18 -19.50
CA LEU A 235 -8.46 17.24 -19.19
C LEU A 235 -8.05 16.46 -20.42
N ASN A 236 -6.72 16.42 -20.65
CA ASN A 236 -6.09 15.66 -21.72
C ASN A 236 -4.88 14.88 -21.19
N GLY A 237 -4.68 13.64 -21.64
CA GLY A 237 -3.52 12.84 -21.30
C GLY A 237 -3.73 11.33 -21.43
N ASN A 238 -2.64 10.59 -21.24
CA ASN A 238 -2.63 9.13 -21.33
C ASN A 238 -1.96 8.55 -20.09
N LYS A 239 -2.60 7.59 -19.46
CA LYS A 239 -2.11 6.87 -18.29
C LYS A 239 -1.88 5.40 -18.63
N ILE A 240 -0.81 4.82 -18.09
CA ILE A 240 -0.47 3.42 -18.32
C ILE A 240 -0.31 2.66 -17.00
N TRP A 241 -0.38 1.34 -17.09
CA TRP A 241 -0.26 0.43 -15.95
C TRP A 241 -1.30 0.68 -14.86
N ILE A 242 -2.52 1.06 -15.25
CA ILE A 242 -3.56 1.42 -14.29
C ILE A 242 -4.31 0.16 -13.86
N SER A 243 -4.09 -0.25 -12.61
CA SER A 243 -4.86 -1.33 -11.98
C SER A 243 -6.33 -0.92 -11.91
N ASN A 244 -7.22 -1.85 -12.27
CA ASN A 244 -8.65 -1.66 -12.48
C ASN A 244 -8.98 -0.71 -13.66
N GLY A 245 -8.00 -0.21 -14.41
CA GLY A 245 -8.18 0.80 -15.46
C GLY A 245 -9.16 0.39 -16.57
N GLY A 246 -9.24 -0.91 -16.86
CA GLY A 246 -10.14 -1.42 -17.91
C GLY A 246 -11.64 -1.39 -17.54
N PHE A 247 -11.99 -1.39 -16.23
CA PHE A 247 -13.39 -1.48 -15.79
C PHE A 247 -13.79 -0.51 -14.65
N ALA A 248 -12.83 0.24 -14.07
CA ALA A 248 -13.15 1.21 -13.02
C ALA A 248 -14.15 2.26 -13.49
N ASP A 249 -15.06 2.67 -12.61
CA ASP A 249 -16.08 3.68 -12.84
C ASP A 249 -15.60 5.08 -12.47
N VAL A 250 -14.69 5.16 -11.47
CA VAL A 250 -14.17 6.41 -10.91
C VAL A 250 -12.64 6.38 -10.92
N PHE A 251 -12.05 7.43 -11.44
CA PHE A 251 -10.61 7.59 -11.53
C PHE A 251 -10.14 8.76 -10.67
N THR A 252 -9.13 8.54 -9.82
CA THR A 252 -8.34 9.62 -9.24
C THR A 252 -7.22 9.96 -10.23
N VAL A 253 -7.35 11.07 -10.94
CA VAL A 253 -6.43 11.46 -12.03
C VAL A 253 -5.54 12.61 -11.63
N PHE A 254 -4.25 12.48 -11.91
CA PHE A 254 -3.25 13.53 -11.67
C PHE A 254 -2.83 14.16 -13.00
N ALA A 255 -3.00 15.47 -13.09
CA ALA A 255 -2.67 16.24 -14.28
C ALA A 255 -2.10 17.61 -13.89
N LYS A 256 -1.30 18.22 -14.78
CA LYS A 256 -0.79 19.57 -14.60
C LYS A 256 -1.90 20.60 -14.74
N THR A 257 -1.86 21.61 -13.90
CA THR A 257 -2.63 22.85 -14.03
C THR A 257 -1.69 24.03 -13.93
N SER A 258 -2.00 25.11 -14.63
CA SER A 258 -1.26 26.37 -14.54
C SER A 258 -1.70 27.15 -13.31
N VAL A 259 -0.84 27.23 -12.31
CA VAL A 259 -1.11 27.88 -11.01
C VAL A 259 -0.33 29.18 -10.91
N GLN A 260 -1.01 30.26 -10.56
CA GLN A 260 -0.37 31.54 -10.29
C GLN A 260 0.34 31.50 -8.93
N ALA A 261 1.65 31.73 -8.93
CA ALA A 261 2.44 31.83 -7.70
C ALA A 261 2.26 33.19 -7.03
N LYS A 262 2.66 33.32 -5.75
CA LYS A 262 2.55 34.56 -4.99
C LYS A 262 3.31 35.73 -5.59
N ASP A 263 4.36 35.44 -6.38
CA ASP A 263 5.20 36.39 -7.09
C ASP A 263 4.62 36.84 -8.46
N GLY A 264 3.39 36.40 -8.77
CA GLY A 264 2.71 36.67 -10.05
C GLY A 264 3.12 35.74 -11.19
N THR A 265 4.14 34.89 -11.03
CA THR A 265 4.55 33.94 -12.07
C THR A 265 3.55 32.77 -12.18
N VAL A 266 3.34 32.31 -13.42
CA VAL A 266 2.52 31.09 -13.67
C VAL A 266 3.44 29.91 -13.75
N LYS A 267 3.12 28.86 -12.96
CA LYS A 267 3.89 27.59 -12.93
C LYS A 267 2.95 26.41 -13.08
N ASP A 268 3.36 25.44 -13.86
CA ASP A 268 2.65 24.18 -13.98
C ASP A 268 2.90 23.33 -12.72
N LYS A 269 1.82 22.96 -12.06
CA LYS A 269 1.83 22.08 -10.87
C LYS A 269 0.82 20.95 -11.05
N VAL A 270 1.09 19.83 -10.42
CA VAL A 270 0.18 18.68 -10.46
C VAL A 270 -1.02 18.93 -9.55
N SER A 271 -2.21 18.72 -10.07
CA SER A 271 -3.51 18.73 -9.38
C SER A 271 -4.15 17.36 -9.44
N ALA A 272 -5.08 17.06 -8.52
CA ALA A 272 -5.79 15.79 -8.44
C ALA A 272 -7.29 15.99 -8.74
N PHE A 273 -7.87 15.10 -9.55
CA PHE A 273 -9.23 15.20 -10.01
C PHE A 273 -9.98 13.88 -9.82
N ILE A 274 -11.27 13.95 -9.51
CA ILE A 274 -12.22 12.84 -9.62
C ILE A 274 -12.77 12.87 -11.05
N VAL A 275 -12.53 11.81 -11.81
CA VAL A 275 -13.02 11.66 -13.18
C VAL A 275 -13.89 10.41 -13.23
N GLU A 276 -15.10 10.53 -13.77
CA GLU A 276 -15.99 9.38 -13.96
C GLU A 276 -15.79 8.79 -15.36
N ARG A 277 -15.95 7.48 -15.46
CA ARG A 277 -15.85 6.77 -16.76
C ARG A 277 -16.81 7.31 -17.79
N ASP A 278 -18.00 7.72 -17.34
CA ASP A 278 -19.07 8.19 -18.24
C ASP A 278 -18.84 9.62 -18.76
N PHE A 279 -17.78 10.30 -18.31
CA PHE A 279 -17.41 11.59 -18.89
C PHE A 279 -16.95 11.38 -20.33
N GLN A 280 -17.56 12.13 -21.27
CA GLN A 280 -17.19 12.06 -22.68
C GLN A 280 -15.68 12.28 -22.86
N GLY A 281 -15.02 11.40 -23.63
CA GLY A 281 -13.59 11.46 -23.90
C GLY A 281 -12.73 10.57 -22.99
N VAL A 282 -13.33 9.84 -22.04
CA VAL A 282 -12.64 8.81 -21.23
C VAL A 282 -12.72 7.48 -21.95
N THR A 283 -11.58 6.85 -22.22
CA THR A 283 -11.50 5.52 -22.82
C THR A 283 -10.41 4.69 -22.14
N SER A 284 -10.49 3.37 -22.27
CA SER A 284 -9.47 2.44 -21.77
C SER A 284 -8.98 1.51 -22.86
N GLY A 285 -7.70 1.18 -22.82
CA GLY A 285 -7.12 0.13 -23.65
C GLY A 285 -7.53 -1.28 -23.20
N PRO A 286 -7.13 -2.32 -23.95
CA PRO A 286 -7.31 -3.70 -23.55
C PRO A 286 -6.48 -4.01 -22.28
N PRO A 287 -6.85 -5.07 -21.54
CA PRO A 287 -6.02 -5.53 -20.40
C PRO A 287 -4.63 -5.94 -20.85
N GLU A 288 -3.63 -5.57 -20.06
CA GLU A 288 -2.25 -5.97 -20.28
C GLU A 288 -2.05 -7.48 -20.11
N SER A 289 -1.25 -8.07 -20.99
CA SER A 289 -0.83 -9.47 -20.86
C SER A 289 0.29 -9.58 -19.84
N LYS A 290 0.00 -10.15 -18.66
CA LYS A 290 0.94 -10.25 -17.54
C LYS A 290 1.42 -11.68 -17.32
N MET A 291 2.59 -11.83 -16.70
CA MET A 291 3.18 -13.13 -16.36
C MET A 291 2.42 -13.82 -15.20
N GLY A 292 1.82 -13.06 -14.28
CA GLY A 292 1.06 -13.53 -13.13
C GLY A 292 0.15 -12.46 -12.57
N ILE A 293 -0.56 -12.76 -11.48
CA ILE A 293 -1.61 -11.89 -10.90
C ILE A 293 -2.58 -11.35 -11.96
N LYS A 294 -2.92 -12.20 -12.91
CA LYS A 294 -3.66 -11.82 -14.13
C LYS A 294 -5.08 -11.40 -13.82
N ALA A 295 -5.67 -11.91 -12.73
CA ALA A 295 -6.99 -11.52 -12.24
C ALA A 295 -7.09 -10.02 -11.91
N SER A 296 -5.99 -9.38 -11.52
CA SER A 296 -5.92 -7.93 -11.37
C SER A 296 -5.83 -7.27 -12.74
N ASN A 297 -6.94 -6.71 -13.23
CA ASN A 297 -6.96 -5.96 -14.48
C ASN A 297 -5.97 -4.79 -14.43
N THR A 298 -5.18 -4.64 -15.48
CA THR A 298 -4.26 -3.52 -15.65
C THR A 298 -4.41 -3.02 -17.07
N ALA A 299 -4.67 -1.72 -17.30
CA ALA A 299 -4.91 -1.19 -18.63
C ALA A 299 -4.38 0.23 -18.78
N GLU A 300 -4.27 0.70 -20.02
CA GLU A 300 -4.14 2.11 -20.33
C GLU A 300 -5.46 2.84 -20.11
N VAL A 301 -5.40 4.13 -19.75
CA VAL A 301 -6.58 5.01 -19.65
C VAL A 301 -6.26 6.33 -20.37
N HIS A 302 -7.13 6.72 -21.28
CA HIS A 302 -6.95 7.89 -22.13
C HIS A 302 -8.01 8.95 -21.85
N PHE A 303 -7.61 10.20 -21.87
CA PHE A 303 -8.44 11.37 -21.65
C PHE A 303 -8.29 12.31 -22.85
N SER A 304 -9.38 12.56 -23.57
CA SER A 304 -9.41 13.42 -24.75
C SER A 304 -10.50 14.49 -24.58
N ASP A 305 -10.10 15.72 -24.30
CA ASP A 305 -10.97 16.88 -24.04
C ASP A 305 -12.09 16.62 -23.00
N VAL A 306 -11.74 15.84 -21.96
CA VAL A 306 -12.69 15.45 -20.91
C VAL A 306 -13.09 16.67 -20.09
N LYS A 307 -14.38 16.99 -20.05
CA LYS A 307 -14.95 18.07 -19.24
C LYS A 307 -15.15 17.62 -17.80
N VAL A 308 -14.18 17.94 -16.93
CA VAL A 308 -14.23 17.62 -15.51
C VAL A 308 -14.80 18.80 -14.74
N PRO A 309 -15.93 18.68 -14.03
CA PRO A 309 -16.49 19.77 -13.23
C PRO A 309 -15.49 20.32 -12.22
N VAL A 310 -15.48 21.64 -11.97
CA VAL A 310 -14.54 22.25 -11.03
C VAL A 310 -14.67 21.72 -9.60
N GLN A 311 -15.89 21.26 -9.20
CA GLN A 311 -16.13 20.63 -7.91
C GLN A 311 -15.47 19.25 -7.77
N ASN A 312 -14.96 18.65 -8.84
CA ASN A 312 -14.25 17.37 -8.84
C ASN A 312 -12.74 17.53 -8.61
N LEU A 313 -12.24 18.75 -8.40
CA LEU A 313 -10.88 18.99 -7.93
C LEU A 313 -10.74 18.50 -6.48
N ILE A 314 -9.78 17.62 -6.22
CA ILE A 314 -9.48 17.11 -4.86
C ILE A 314 -8.44 18.02 -4.21
N GLY A 315 -8.75 18.57 -3.04
CA GLY A 315 -7.89 19.55 -2.36
C GLY A 315 -7.81 20.88 -3.11
N ARG A 316 -6.59 21.39 -3.31
CA ARG A 316 -6.33 22.66 -4.00
C ARG A 316 -5.54 22.45 -5.29
N GLU A 317 -5.66 23.38 -6.23
CA GLU A 317 -4.81 23.39 -7.42
C GLU A 317 -3.32 23.39 -7.03
N GLY A 318 -2.56 22.50 -7.67
CA GLY A 318 -1.12 22.36 -7.45
C GLY A 318 -0.71 21.53 -6.23
N GLU A 319 -1.65 20.97 -5.47
CA GLU A 319 -1.38 20.06 -4.34
C GLU A 319 -1.41 18.58 -4.72
N GLY A 320 -1.72 18.24 -5.96
CA GLY A 320 -1.94 16.86 -6.41
C GLY A 320 -0.74 15.95 -6.18
N PHE A 321 0.50 16.43 -6.35
CA PHE A 321 1.68 15.61 -6.08
C PHE A 321 1.80 15.21 -4.61
N LYS A 322 1.55 16.15 -3.69
CA LYS A 322 1.52 15.87 -2.25
C LYS A 322 0.44 14.85 -1.90
N ILE A 323 -0.75 15.00 -2.50
CA ILE A 323 -1.86 14.04 -2.35
C ILE A 323 -1.44 12.66 -2.85
N ALA A 324 -0.87 12.57 -4.08
CA ALA A 324 -0.42 11.31 -4.66
C ALA A 324 0.57 10.57 -3.76
N MET A 325 1.61 11.27 -3.28
CA MET A 325 2.64 10.68 -2.42
C MET A 325 2.08 10.20 -1.09
N ASN A 326 1.17 10.95 -0.49
CA ASN A 326 0.56 10.56 0.78
C ASN A 326 -0.37 9.34 0.60
N VAL A 327 -1.16 9.30 -0.46
CA VAL A 327 -2.00 8.14 -0.80
C VAL A 327 -1.13 6.89 -1.00
N LEU A 328 -0.05 6.98 -1.78
CA LEU A 328 0.87 5.86 -2.02
C LEU A 328 1.55 5.39 -0.71
N ASN A 329 1.96 6.31 0.16
CA ASN A 329 2.56 5.97 1.44
C ASN A 329 1.56 5.22 2.34
N ASN A 330 0.29 5.66 2.35
CA ASN A 330 -0.79 4.98 3.09
C ASN A 330 -1.08 3.58 2.54
N GLY A 331 -0.91 3.32 1.25
CA GLY A 331 -1.16 2.00 0.65
C GLY A 331 -0.03 0.98 0.82
N ARG A 332 1.22 1.44 1.08
CA ARG A 332 2.41 0.57 1.08
C ARG A 332 2.40 -0.52 2.15
N PHE A 333 1.91 -0.24 3.35
CA PHE A 333 1.86 -1.25 4.43
C PHE A 333 0.90 -2.40 4.10
N GLY A 334 -0.19 -2.13 3.38
CA GLY A 334 -1.12 -3.15 2.92
C GLY A 334 -0.47 -4.17 1.98
N MET A 335 0.52 -3.72 1.16
CA MET A 335 1.31 -4.65 0.35
C MET A 335 2.15 -5.60 1.23
N ALA A 336 2.78 -5.10 2.29
CA ALA A 336 3.54 -5.95 3.21
C ALA A 336 2.62 -6.96 3.93
N ALA A 337 1.40 -6.56 4.31
CA ALA A 337 0.41 -7.45 4.89
C ALA A 337 -0.01 -8.55 3.90
N ALA A 338 -0.35 -8.21 2.66
CA ALA A 338 -0.68 -9.19 1.62
C ALA A 338 0.46 -10.18 1.37
N MET A 339 1.69 -9.67 1.24
CA MET A 339 2.89 -10.49 1.02
C MET A 339 3.20 -11.41 2.20
N SER A 340 2.96 -10.98 3.44
CA SER A 340 3.06 -11.84 4.63
C SER A 340 2.17 -13.07 4.49
N GLY A 341 0.92 -12.88 4.08
CA GLY A 341 -0.02 -13.97 3.80
C GLY A 341 0.46 -14.90 2.68
N THR A 342 0.88 -14.33 1.55
CA THR A 342 1.43 -15.09 0.41
C THR A 342 2.65 -15.91 0.83
N MET A 343 3.57 -15.34 1.61
CA MET A 343 4.74 -16.05 2.14
C MET A 343 4.34 -17.22 3.04
N LYS A 344 3.35 -17.05 3.92
CA LYS A 344 2.82 -18.14 4.78
C LYS A 344 2.32 -19.31 3.94
N TYR A 345 1.57 -19.02 2.89
CA TYR A 345 1.09 -20.05 1.95
C TYR A 345 2.25 -20.78 1.25
N CYS A 346 3.20 -20.02 0.68
CA CYS A 346 4.36 -20.60 -0.01
C CYS A 346 5.23 -21.46 0.92
N ILE A 347 5.46 -21.01 2.17
CA ILE A 347 6.20 -21.77 3.18
C ILE A 347 5.47 -23.07 3.50
N GLY A 348 4.15 -23.02 3.70
CA GLY A 348 3.33 -24.21 3.94
C GLY A 348 3.50 -25.25 2.82
N LYS A 349 3.37 -24.83 1.57
CA LYS A 349 3.55 -25.71 0.40
C LYS A 349 4.98 -26.25 0.26
N ALA A 350 5.98 -25.43 0.49
CA ALA A 350 7.38 -25.86 0.47
C ALA A 350 7.69 -26.91 1.54
N VAL A 351 7.19 -26.70 2.77
CA VAL A 351 7.36 -27.66 3.88
C VAL A 351 6.60 -28.95 3.60
N GLU A 352 5.37 -28.88 3.09
CA GLU A 352 4.58 -30.07 2.72
C GLU A 352 5.33 -30.89 1.66
N HIS A 353 5.81 -30.26 0.61
CA HIS A 353 6.60 -30.93 -0.42
C HIS A 353 7.89 -31.54 0.14
N ALA A 354 8.64 -30.80 0.96
CA ALA A 354 9.90 -31.28 1.53
C ALA A 354 9.71 -32.47 2.49
N LYS A 355 8.57 -32.58 3.16
CA LYS A 355 8.21 -33.73 4.01
C LYS A 355 7.85 -34.97 3.18
N ASN A 356 7.14 -34.78 2.07
CA ASN A 356 6.56 -35.90 1.31
C ASN A 356 7.49 -36.40 0.21
N ARG A 357 8.45 -35.61 -0.27
CA ARG A 357 9.40 -36.00 -1.31
C ARG A 357 10.63 -36.64 -0.72
N THR A 358 10.92 -37.89 -1.16
CA THR A 358 12.13 -38.65 -0.76
C THR A 358 13.12 -38.68 -1.89
N GLN A 359 14.39 -38.38 -1.62
CA GLN A 359 15.54 -38.57 -2.51
C GLN A 359 16.76 -38.99 -1.68
N PHE A 360 17.66 -39.77 -2.30
CA PHE A 360 18.85 -40.32 -1.62
C PHE A 360 18.53 -41.04 -0.30
N GLY A 361 17.41 -41.79 -0.28
CA GLY A 361 16.99 -42.63 0.84
C GLY A 361 16.37 -41.89 2.05
N ARG A 362 16.11 -40.57 1.98
CA ARG A 362 15.50 -39.78 3.06
C ARG A 362 14.64 -38.64 2.54
N ALA A 363 13.73 -38.13 3.37
CA ALA A 363 12.88 -36.99 3.01
C ALA A 363 13.73 -35.73 2.76
N LEU A 364 13.29 -34.84 1.82
CA LEU A 364 14.02 -33.62 1.52
C LEU A 364 14.19 -32.71 2.76
N ILE A 365 13.22 -32.70 3.66
CA ILE A 365 13.26 -31.93 4.91
C ILE A 365 14.45 -32.31 5.82
N ASP A 366 15.03 -33.51 5.65
CA ASP A 366 16.14 -33.97 6.46
C ASP A 366 17.52 -33.48 5.99
N PHE A 367 17.57 -32.82 4.82
CA PHE A 367 18.80 -32.22 4.31
C PHE A 367 19.04 -30.85 4.92
N GLY A 368 20.29 -30.60 5.39
CA GLY A 368 20.67 -29.35 6.04
C GLY A 368 20.39 -28.10 5.18
N GLY A 369 20.75 -28.15 3.88
CA GLY A 369 20.49 -27.02 2.97
C GLY A 369 19.01 -26.74 2.72
N ILE A 370 18.11 -27.74 2.85
CA ILE A 370 16.66 -27.52 2.77
C ILE A 370 16.14 -26.88 4.05
N ARG A 371 16.61 -27.36 5.21
CA ARG A 371 16.25 -26.76 6.53
C ARG A 371 16.67 -25.31 6.63
N GLU A 372 17.86 -24.98 6.16
CA GLU A 372 18.37 -23.58 6.11
C GLU A 372 17.48 -22.68 5.25
N LYS A 373 17.09 -23.14 4.06
CA LYS A 373 16.17 -22.40 3.18
C LYS A 373 14.82 -22.16 3.86
N ILE A 374 14.22 -23.19 4.46
CA ILE A 374 12.93 -23.07 5.16
C ILE A 374 13.05 -22.11 6.36
N ALA A 375 14.14 -22.20 7.15
CA ALA A 375 14.38 -21.28 8.24
C ALA A 375 14.50 -19.82 7.75
N SER A 376 15.24 -19.59 6.66
CA SER A 376 15.36 -18.26 6.03
C SER A 376 14.01 -17.72 5.54
N MET A 377 13.16 -18.58 4.94
CA MET A 377 11.81 -18.19 4.51
C MET A 377 10.95 -17.74 5.69
N ILE A 378 10.97 -18.52 6.79
CA ILE A 378 10.21 -18.21 8.02
C ILE A 378 10.67 -16.88 8.63
N LEU A 379 11.99 -16.65 8.71
CA LEU A 379 12.55 -15.39 9.22
C LEU A 379 12.10 -14.18 8.38
N ARG A 380 12.17 -14.29 7.08
CA ARG A 380 11.74 -13.20 6.17
C ARG A 380 10.24 -12.93 6.31
N GLN A 381 9.42 -13.96 6.39
CA GLN A 381 7.98 -13.82 6.61
C GLN A 381 7.70 -13.13 7.95
N TYR A 382 8.35 -13.57 9.04
CA TYR A 382 8.20 -12.97 10.36
C TYR A 382 8.56 -11.47 10.36
N VAL A 383 9.67 -11.10 9.73
CA VAL A 383 10.08 -9.69 9.62
C VAL A 383 9.07 -8.89 8.82
N THR A 384 8.58 -9.43 7.69
CA THR A 384 7.56 -8.78 6.86
C THR A 384 6.27 -8.52 7.64
N GLU A 385 5.77 -9.52 8.34
CA GLU A 385 4.58 -9.42 9.19
C GLU A 385 4.77 -8.39 10.30
N SER A 386 5.91 -8.45 11.00
CA SER A 386 6.23 -7.52 12.07
C SER A 386 6.27 -6.07 11.59
N MET A 387 6.85 -5.81 10.40
CA MET A 387 6.85 -4.47 9.80
C MET A 387 5.44 -4.02 9.43
N ALA A 388 4.62 -4.88 8.84
CA ALA A 388 3.25 -4.55 8.45
C ALA A 388 2.40 -4.12 9.66
N TYR A 389 2.44 -4.90 10.74
CA TYR A 389 1.68 -4.59 11.96
C TYR A 389 2.30 -3.46 12.80
N MET A 390 3.61 -3.27 12.76
CA MET A 390 4.25 -2.11 13.36
C MET A 390 3.74 -0.83 12.71
N ILE A 391 3.74 -0.76 11.38
CA ILE A 391 3.35 0.45 10.64
C ILE A 391 1.87 0.71 10.80
N SER A 392 1.00 -0.31 10.66
CA SER A 392 -0.43 -0.15 10.87
C SER A 392 -0.74 0.35 12.28
N GLY A 393 -0.09 -0.20 13.30
CA GLY A 393 -0.25 0.23 14.68
C GLY A 393 0.25 1.66 14.96
N ILE A 394 1.35 2.09 14.32
CA ILE A 394 1.85 3.46 14.37
C ILE A 394 0.81 4.43 13.73
N MET A 395 0.25 4.06 12.59
CA MET A 395 -0.79 4.85 11.91
C MET A 395 -2.06 4.95 12.77
N ASP A 396 -2.48 3.86 13.42
CA ASP A 396 -3.65 3.81 14.30
C ASP A 396 -3.47 4.66 15.58
N LYS A 397 -2.22 4.83 16.04
CA LYS A 397 -1.87 5.80 17.08
C LYS A 397 -1.88 7.26 16.62
N GLY A 398 -2.20 7.52 15.35
CA GLY A 398 -2.26 8.87 14.78
C GLY A 398 -0.90 9.48 14.44
N LEU A 399 0.18 8.69 14.38
CA LEU A 399 1.48 9.19 13.95
C LEU A 399 1.48 9.40 12.44
N THR A 400 2.01 10.55 12.00
CA THR A 400 1.95 10.99 10.60
C THR A 400 3.27 10.81 9.83
N GLU A 401 4.36 10.53 10.52
CA GLU A 401 5.68 10.32 9.92
C GLU A 401 6.01 8.81 9.92
N PHE A 402 5.59 8.10 8.88
CA PHE A 402 5.83 6.66 8.69
C PHE A 402 6.25 6.32 7.25
N GLN A 403 6.57 7.32 6.44
CA GLN A 403 6.80 7.17 5.00
C GLN A 403 8.03 6.31 4.71
N VAL A 404 9.09 6.46 5.51
CA VAL A 404 10.32 5.69 5.36
C VAL A 404 10.08 4.23 5.73
N GLU A 405 9.43 3.97 6.87
CA GLU A 405 9.05 2.63 7.33
C GLU A 405 8.16 1.92 6.30
N ALA A 406 7.15 2.64 5.77
CA ALA A 406 6.26 2.10 4.74
C ALA A 406 7.01 1.76 3.44
N ALA A 407 7.99 2.57 3.04
CA ALA A 407 8.83 2.28 1.88
C ALA A 407 9.72 1.06 2.11
N ILE A 408 10.37 0.96 3.28
CA ILE A 408 11.21 -0.18 3.67
C ILE A 408 10.37 -1.47 3.66
N SER A 409 9.20 -1.46 4.31
CA SER A 409 8.34 -2.64 4.39
C SER A 409 7.90 -3.13 3.01
N LYS A 410 7.50 -2.20 2.11
CA LYS A 410 7.10 -2.54 0.74
C LYS A 410 8.24 -3.17 -0.05
N ILE A 411 9.45 -2.59 0.00
CA ILE A 411 10.61 -3.10 -0.75
C ILE A 411 11.05 -4.46 -0.21
N TYR A 412 11.08 -4.62 1.11
CA TYR A 412 11.49 -5.87 1.75
C TYR A 412 10.53 -7.02 1.48
N SER A 413 9.22 -6.74 1.44
CA SER A 413 8.17 -7.75 1.27
C SER A 413 7.97 -8.20 -0.17
N SER A 414 8.26 -7.35 -1.15
CA SER A 414 8.07 -7.63 -2.58
C SER A 414 9.39 -7.98 -3.27
#